data_5b968944c7784927ec3832f7bcc3e937
#
_entry.id   5b968944c7784927ec3832f7bcc3e937
#
_cell.length_a   1.000
_cell.length_b   1.000
_cell.length_c   1.000
_cell.angle_alpha   90.00
_cell.angle_beta   90.00
_cell.angle_gamma   90.00
#
_symmetry.space_group_name_H-M   'P 1'
#
loop_
_entity.id
_entity.type
_entity.pdbx_description
1 polymer ?
#
loop_
_entity_poly.entity_id
_entity_poly.type
_entity_poly.pdbx_seq_one_letter_code
_entity_poly.pdbx_strand_id
1 'polypeptide(L)'
;MDAEYLERNAANVAWMRQSFDLATRSGSRAIMIVAQADPRFENTWPAYVQQRYMLEGLGLKSPETRRATGFDEFLAALERETVAFGKPVVYVHGDTHIFRVDKPLFGSTSRRIIENFTRVETIGYPDTHWVRAIVDPKEPNVFSFRLEIVEANRVKH
;
A
#
# COMPACT_ATOMS: atom_id res chain seq x y z
N MET A 1 -2.91 22.99 8.61
CA MET A 1 -2.21 21.72 8.88
C MET A 1 -1.52 21.88 10.23
N ASP A 2 -1.69 20.93 11.12
CA ASP A 2 -1.19 20.94 12.48
C ASP A 2 0.35 20.78 12.49
N ALA A 3 1.05 21.47 13.37
CA ALA A 3 2.51 21.42 13.48
C ALA A 3 2.99 19.99 13.80
N GLU A 4 2.27 19.30 14.69
CA GLU A 4 2.54 17.89 15.03
C GLU A 4 2.47 16.98 13.80
N TYR A 5 1.47 17.17 12.92
CA TYR A 5 1.38 16.42 11.67
C TYR A 5 2.60 16.66 10.78
N LEU A 6 3.01 17.91 10.60
CA LEU A 6 4.16 18.24 9.73
C LEU A 6 5.45 17.59 10.21
N GLU A 7 5.71 17.63 11.52
CA GLU A 7 6.87 17.01 12.14
C GLU A 7 6.87 15.48 11.96
N ARG A 8 5.75 14.83 12.28
CA ARG A 8 5.59 13.37 12.14
C ARG A 8 5.70 12.91 10.69
N ASN A 9 5.08 13.63 9.75
CA ASN A 9 5.12 13.29 8.34
C ASN A 9 6.55 13.40 7.79
N ALA A 10 7.27 14.48 8.13
CA ALA A 10 8.65 14.65 7.74
C ALA A 10 9.55 13.52 8.28
N ALA A 11 9.37 13.14 9.56
CA ALA A 11 10.11 12.04 10.18
C ALA A 11 9.82 10.70 9.52
N ASN A 12 8.54 10.39 9.23
CA ASN A 12 8.14 9.15 8.55
C ASN A 12 8.71 9.05 7.14
N VAL A 13 8.66 10.14 6.37
CA VAL A 13 9.23 10.19 5.01
C VAL A 13 10.75 10.04 5.06
N ALA A 14 11.42 10.69 6.01
CA ALA A 14 12.86 10.56 6.18
C ALA A 14 13.28 9.13 6.56
N TRP A 15 12.56 8.51 7.49
CA TRP A 15 12.81 7.12 7.89
C TRP A 15 12.58 6.14 6.75
N MET A 16 11.51 6.31 5.99
CA MET A 16 11.24 5.50 4.79
C MET A 16 12.40 5.58 3.80
N ARG A 17 12.87 6.80 3.46
CA ARG A 17 14.01 7.00 2.55
C ARG A 17 15.27 6.32 3.04
N GLN A 18 15.61 6.50 4.33
CA GLN A 18 16.76 5.83 4.95
C GLN A 18 16.67 4.31 4.86
N SER A 19 15.47 3.75 5.00
CA SER A 19 15.23 2.31 4.88
C SER A 19 15.45 1.81 3.46
N PHE A 20 15.00 2.55 2.44
CA PHE A 20 15.26 2.23 1.04
C PHE A 20 16.76 2.35 0.69
N ASP A 21 17.43 3.40 1.16
CA ASP A 21 18.86 3.57 1.00
C ASP A 21 19.65 2.42 1.64
N LEU A 22 19.28 2.02 2.85
CA LEU A 22 19.90 0.88 3.52
C LEU A 22 19.70 -0.41 2.74
N ALA A 23 18.47 -0.69 2.30
CA ALA A 23 18.13 -1.86 1.50
C ALA A 23 18.91 -1.90 0.18
N THR A 24 19.10 -0.76 -0.47
CA THR A 24 19.89 -0.64 -1.70
C THR A 24 21.35 -0.94 -1.43
N ARG A 25 21.96 -0.31 -0.43
CA ARG A 25 23.38 -0.52 -0.07
C ARG A 25 23.67 -1.94 0.41
N SER A 26 22.74 -2.56 1.13
CA SER A 26 22.90 -3.95 1.62
C SER A 26 22.58 -5.00 0.55
N GLY A 27 22.15 -4.59 -0.65
CA GLY A 27 21.78 -5.52 -1.71
C GLY A 27 20.50 -6.29 -1.44
N SER A 28 19.61 -5.78 -0.57
CA SER A 28 18.33 -6.43 -0.24
C SER A 28 17.54 -6.76 -1.49
N ARG A 29 16.86 -7.91 -1.49
CA ARG A 29 16.09 -8.39 -2.63
C ARG A 29 14.70 -7.79 -2.71
N ALA A 30 14.16 -7.34 -1.59
CA ALA A 30 12.83 -6.75 -1.48
C ALA A 30 12.70 -5.91 -0.21
N ILE A 31 11.64 -5.13 -0.12
CA ILE A 31 11.27 -4.34 1.08
C ILE A 31 9.82 -4.66 1.45
N MET A 32 9.56 -4.82 2.74
CA MET A 32 8.21 -4.87 3.29
C MET A 32 8.04 -3.71 4.29
N ILE A 33 7.06 -2.87 4.02
CA ILE A 33 6.62 -1.78 4.89
C ILE A 33 5.34 -2.25 5.58
N VAL A 34 5.29 -2.17 6.90
CA VAL A 34 4.11 -2.54 7.69
C VAL A 34 3.63 -1.32 8.44
N ALA A 35 2.39 -0.93 8.22
CA ALA A 35 1.73 0.19 8.87
C ALA A 35 0.29 -0.17 9.23
N GLN A 36 -0.37 0.62 10.06
CA GLN A 36 -1.78 0.41 10.35
C GLN A 36 -2.66 1.12 9.32
N ALA A 37 -2.30 2.35 8.96
CA ALA A 37 -3.16 3.22 8.16
C ALA A 37 -3.19 2.87 6.68
N ASP A 38 -4.37 2.98 6.08
CA ASP A 38 -4.56 3.04 4.62
C ASP A 38 -4.18 4.44 4.11
N PRO A 39 -3.10 4.60 3.33
CA PRO A 39 -2.71 5.90 2.78
C PRO A 39 -3.60 6.34 1.61
N ARG A 40 -4.61 5.57 1.26
CA ARG A 40 -5.52 5.82 0.15
C ARG A 40 -4.81 5.84 -1.20
N PHE A 41 -4.23 4.72 -1.57
CA PHE A 41 -3.55 4.54 -2.87
C PHE A 41 -4.41 4.95 -4.06
N GLU A 42 -5.72 4.86 -3.96
CA GLU A 42 -6.69 5.27 -4.98
C GLU A 42 -6.54 6.76 -5.37
N ASN A 43 -5.96 7.57 -4.50
CA ASN A 43 -5.61 8.97 -4.81
C ASN A 43 -4.51 9.09 -5.87
N THR A 44 -3.71 8.05 -6.11
CA THR A 44 -2.69 8.02 -7.16
C THR A 44 -3.26 7.63 -8.52
N TRP A 45 -4.51 7.12 -8.56
CA TRP A 45 -5.10 6.58 -9.78
C TRP A 45 -5.36 7.66 -10.83
N PRO A 46 -5.02 7.40 -12.10
CA PRO A 46 -5.40 8.27 -13.21
C PRO A 46 -6.93 8.42 -13.31
N ALA A 47 -7.37 9.58 -13.81
CA ALA A 47 -8.78 9.88 -13.93
C ALA A 47 -9.60 8.80 -14.68
N TYR A 48 -9.02 8.18 -15.73
CA TYR A 48 -9.67 7.11 -16.48
C TYR A 48 -9.91 5.85 -15.65
N VAL A 49 -9.03 5.52 -14.70
CA VAL A 49 -9.22 4.40 -13.78
C VAL A 49 -10.30 4.72 -12.78
N GLN A 50 -10.23 5.91 -12.17
CA GLN A 50 -11.24 6.37 -11.20
C GLN A 50 -12.63 6.38 -11.84
N GLN A 51 -12.76 6.91 -13.06
CA GLN A 51 -14.03 6.95 -13.80
C GLN A 51 -14.60 5.56 -14.06
N ARG A 52 -13.74 4.59 -14.42
CA ARG A 52 -14.17 3.21 -14.63
C ARG A 52 -14.75 2.58 -13.37
N TYR A 53 -14.08 2.76 -12.23
CA TYR A 53 -14.57 2.28 -10.93
C TYR A 53 -15.90 2.91 -10.53
N MET A 54 -16.13 4.18 -10.87
CA MET A 54 -17.40 4.87 -10.64
C MET A 54 -18.53 4.30 -11.48
N LEU A 55 -18.27 4.03 -12.77
CA LEU A 55 -19.24 3.46 -13.70
C LEU A 55 -19.61 2.01 -13.35
N GLU A 56 -18.71 1.27 -12.74
CA GLU A 56 -18.93 -0.11 -12.28
C GLU A 56 -19.69 -0.19 -10.93
N GLY A 57 -20.21 0.92 -10.43
CA GLY A 57 -21.13 0.93 -9.28
C GLY A 57 -20.46 0.83 -7.91
N LEU A 58 -19.15 1.02 -7.82
CA LEU A 58 -18.41 0.98 -6.56
C LEU A 58 -18.56 2.23 -5.68
N GLY A 59 -19.49 3.12 -6.03
CA GLY A 59 -19.90 4.25 -5.19
C GLY A 59 -18.81 5.28 -4.89
N LEU A 60 -17.69 5.25 -5.59
CA LEU A 60 -16.63 6.24 -5.43
C LEU A 60 -17.10 7.58 -5.95
N LYS A 61 -17.03 8.60 -5.12
CA LYS A 61 -17.40 9.97 -5.49
C LYS A 61 -16.46 10.50 -6.58
N SER A 62 -16.99 11.41 -7.40
CA SER A 62 -16.27 12.09 -8.51
C SER A 62 -14.83 12.47 -8.18
N PRO A 63 -13.90 12.39 -9.16
CA PRO A 63 -12.51 12.85 -9.01
C PRO A 63 -12.37 14.29 -8.50
N GLU A 64 -13.39 15.11 -8.67
CA GLU A 64 -13.45 16.50 -8.18
C GLU A 64 -13.48 16.59 -6.64
N THR A 65 -13.68 15.48 -5.95
CA THR A 65 -13.67 15.40 -4.48
C THR A 65 -12.37 14.84 -3.89
N ARG A 66 -11.27 14.87 -4.65
CA ARG A 66 -9.95 14.53 -4.09
C ARG A 66 -9.64 15.51 -2.95
N ARG A 67 -9.96 15.11 -1.74
CA ARG A 67 -9.48 15.82 -0.55
C ARG A 67 -8.00 15.52 -0.40
N ALA A 68 -7.20 16.58 -0.26
CA ALA A 68 -5.83 16.44 0.22
C ALA A 68 -5.87 15.58 1.49
N THR A 69 -5.17 14.47 1.46
CA THR A 69 -5.03 13.60 2.63
C THR A 69 -3.68 13.89 3.27
N GLY A 70 -3.54 13.64 4.55
CA GLY A 70 -2.25 13.73 5.20
C GLY A 70 -1.19 12.77 4.64
N PHE A 71 -1.49 12.00 3.60
CA PHE A 71 -0.60 11.01 2.98
C PHE A 71 -0.03 11.42 1.62
N ASP A 72 -0.37 12.58 1.07
CA ASP A 72 0.05 12.97 -0.28
C ASP A 72 1.58 13.00 -0.43
N GLU A 73 2.31 13.57 0.54
CA GLU A 73 3.78 13.58 0.53
C GLU A 73 4.38 12.19 0.74
N PHE A 74 3.77 11.40 1.61
CA PHE A 74 4.17 10.01 1.84
C PHE A 74 4.03 9.17 0.57
N LEU A 75 2.88 9.25 -0.12
CA LEU A 75 2.64 8.53 -1.37
C LEU A 75 3.60 8.96 -2.48
N ALA A 76 3.88 10.26 -2.60
CA ALA A 76 4.84 10.77 -3.58
C ALA A 76 6.28 10.30 -3.27
N ALA A 77 6.65 10.21 -2.01
CA ALA A 77 7.94 9.66 -1.59
C ALA A 77 7.99 8.15 -1.85
N LEU A 78 6.95 7.40 -1.47
CA LEU A 78 6.86 5.96 -1.69
C LEU A 78 6.95 5.60 -3.19
N GLU A 79 6.24 6.35 -4.06
CA GLU A 79 6.35 6.19 -5.52
C GLU A 79 7.81 6.30 -5.97
N ARG A 80 8.46 7.40 -5.60
CA ARG A 80 9.83 7.71 -6.02
C ARG A 80 10.82 6.65 -5.56
N GLU A 81 10.78 6.28 -4.28
CA GLU A 81 11.68 5.29 -3.69
C GLU A 81 11.44 3.88 -4.27
N THR A 82 10.17 3.51 -4.49
CA THR A 82 9.81 2.21 -5.11
C THR A 82 10.34 2.09 -6.54
N VAL A 83 10.16 3.14 -7.35
CA VAL A 83 10.68 3.17 -8.73
C VAL A 83 12.20 3.11 -8.74
N ALA A 84 12.87 3.89 -7.89
CA ALA A 84 14.34 3.90 -7.80
C ALA A 84 14.91 2.56 -7.32
N PHE A 85 14.27 1.91 -6.36
CA PHE A 85 14.69 0.61 -5.84
C PHE A 85 14.60 -0.52 -6.89
N GLY A 86 13.59 -0.49 -7.75
CA GLY A 86 13.42 -1.40 -8.90
C GLY A 86 13.21 -2.87 -8.56
N LYS A 87 13.12 -3.23 -7.28
CA LYS A 87 12.88 -4.58 -6.77
C LYS A 87 11.54 -4.63 -6.03
N PRO A 88 11.01 -5.82 -5.66
CA PRO A 88 9.71 -5.91 -4.99
C PRO A 88 9.61 -5.08 -3.73
N VAL A 89 8.55 -4.28 -3.65
CA VAL A 89 8.14 -3.49 -2.48
C VAL A 89 6.73 -3.87 -2.11
N VAL A 90 6.52 -4.22 -0.85
CA VAL A 90 5.20 -4.56 -0.32
C VAL A 90 4.83 -3.56 0.77
N TYR A 91 3.61 -3.07 0.73
CA TYR A 91 2.99 -2.27 1.80
C TYR A 91 1.83 -3.05 2.41
N VAL A 92 1.98 -3.40 3.68
CA VAL A 92 0.97 -4.13 4.47
C VAL A 92 0.27 -3.15 5.39
N HIS A 93 -1.07 -3.15 5.36
CA HIS A 93 -1.86 -2.31 6.25
C HIS A 93 -3.19 -2.96 6.67
N GLY A 94 -3.86 -2.37 7.63
CA GLY A 94 -5.23 -2.71 8.05
C GLY A 94 -6.23 -1.66 7.59
N ASP A 95 -6.99 -1.13 8.54
CA ASP A 95 -7.90 0.01 8.48
C ASP A 95 -9.29 -0.33 7.91
N THR A 96 -9.44 -0.76 6.66
CA THR A 96 -10.77 -1.06 6.09
C THR A 96 -11.28 -2.46 6.37
N HIS A 97 -10.45 -3.34 6.93
CA HIS A 97 -10.77 -4.72 7.31
C HIS A 97 -11.13 -5.65 6.14
N ILE A 98 -10.75 -5.31 4.93
CA ILE A 98 -11.00 -6.12 3.73
C ILE A 98 -9.70 -6.76 3.28
N PHE A 99 -9.65 -8.10 3.28
CA PHE A 99 -8.46 -8.79 2.75
C PHE A 99 -8.35 -8.58 1.24
N ARG A 100 -7.23 -8.01 0.81
CA ARG A 100 -6.87 -7.91 -0.60
C ARG A 100 -5.36 -7.87 -0.83
N VAL A 101 -4.96 -8.35 -1.98
CA VAL A 101 -3.59 -8.25 -2.49
C VAL A 101 -3.68 -7.70 -3.91
N ASP A 102 -3.16 -6.51 -4.14
CA ASP A 102 -3.26 -5.83 -5.43
C ASP A 102 -2.08 -4.87 -5.71
N LYS A 103 -2.11 -4.18 -6.85
CA LYS A 103 -1.10 -3.23 -7.29
C LYS A 103 -1.72 -1.83 -7.48
N PRO A 104 -2.03 -1.14 -6.39
CA PRO A 104 -2.82 0.09 -6.43
C PRO A 104 -2.01 1.36 -6.71
N LEU A 105 -0.66 1.30 -6.69
CA LEU A 105 0.18 2.48 -6.85
C LEU A 105 0.41 2.79 -8.32
N PHE A 106 0.05 4.01 -8.73
CA PHE A 106 0.28 4.52 -10.09
C PHE A 106 1.35 5.61 -10.07
N GLY A 107 2.19 5.58 -11.10
CA GLY A 107 3.18 6.64 -11.31
C GLY A 107 2.52 7.97 -11.67
N SER A 108 2.86 9.03 -10.95
CA SER A 108 2.31 10.38 -11.14
C SER A 108 2.57 10.94 -12.55
N THR A 109 3.72 10.64 -13.12
CA THR A 109 4.12 11.05 -14.47
C THR A 109 3.73 10.02 -15.53
N SER A 110 4.05 8.74 -15.30
CA SER A 110 3.80 7.67 -16.28
C SER A 110 2.32 7.34 -16.44
N ARG A 111 1.51 7.62 -15.44
CA ARG A 111 0.09 7.26 -15.36
C ARG A 111 -0.16 5.75 -15.49
N ARG A 112 0.85 4.95 -15.20
CA ARG A 112 0.82 3.47 -15.28
C ARG A 112 1.04 2.87 -13.91
N ILE A 113 0.59 1.63 -13.73
CA ILE A 113 0.84 0.84 -12.53
C ILE A 113 2.35 0.71 -12.30
N ILE A 114 2.78 0.86 -11.06
CA ILE A 114 4.14 0.56 -10.62
C ILE A 114 4.19 -0.93 -10.30
N GLU A 115 4.69 -1.72 -11.25
CA GLU A 115 4.59 -3.18 -11.25
C GLU A 115 5.31 -3.87 -10.09
N ASN A 116 6.40 -3.28 -9.60
CA ASN A 116 7.16 -3.81 -8.46
C ASN A 116 6.58 -3.44 -7.10
N PHE A 117 5.45 -2.71 -7.04
CA PHE A 117 4.72 -2.41 -5.81
C PHE A 117 3.55 -3.36 -5.62
N THR A 118 3.32 -3.79 -4.38
CA THR A 118 2.15 -4.61 -3.99
C THR A 118 1.60 -4.11 -2.67
N ARG A 119 0.28 -3.91 -2.61
CA ARG A 119 -0.45 -3.70 -1.36
C ARG A 119 -0.97 -5.03 -0.83
N VAL A 120 -0.88 -5.20 0.48
CA VAL A 120 -1.58 -6.26 1.23
C VAL A 120 -2.41 -5.58 2.30
N GLU A 121 -3.71 -5.70 2.22
CA GLU A 121 -4.60 -5.24 3.26
C GLU A 121 -5.11 -6.44 4.06
N THR A 122 -5.05 -6.33 5.39
CA THR A 122 -5.41 -7.41 6.28
C THR A 122 -6.89 -7.36 6.63
N ILE A 123 -7.49 -8.54 6.80
CA ILE A 123 -8.83 -8.66 7.34
C ILE A 123 -8.85 -8.23 8.81
N GLY A 124 -9.99 -7.71 9.27
CA GLY A 124 -10.18 -7.26 10.64
C GLY A 124 -11.57 -7.58 11.17
N TYR A 125 -11.92 -6.97 12.30
CA TYR A 125 -13.23 -7.17 12.93
C TYR A 125 -14.39 -6.91 11.94
N PRO A 126 -15.47 -7.73 11.92
CA PRO A 126 -15.76 -8.83 12.86
C PRO A 126 -15.06 -10.16 12.54
N ASP A 127 -14.51 -10.32 11.33
CA ASP A 127 -13.93 -11.59 10.83
C ASP A 127 -12.45 -11.66 11.17
N THR A 128 -12.12 -11.83 12.45
CA THR A 128 -10.76 -11.80 12.97
C THR A 128 -9.96 -13.03 12.52
N HIS A 129 -9.29 -12.89 11.39
CA HIS A 129 -8.38 -13.88 10.80
C HIS A 129 -6.99 -13.27 10.67
N TRP A 130 -6.04 -13.98 10.09
CA TRP A 130 -4.69 -13.46 9.89
C TRP A 130 -4.14 -13.77 8.50
N VAL A 131 -3.15 -13.02 8.09
CA VAL A 131 -2.48 -13.18 6.80
C VAL A 131 -1.08 -13.73 7.02
N ARG A 132 -0.80 -14.87 6.39
CA ARG A 132 0.53 -15.43 6.35
C ARG A 132 1.32 -14.77 5.22
N ALA A 133 2.45 -14.16 5.56
CA ALA A 133 3.45 -13.73 4.61
C ALA A 133 4.52 -14.83 4.49
N ILE A 134 4.80 -15.27 3.28
CA ILE A 134 5.85 -16.22 2.96
C ILE A 134 6.95 -15.47 2.24
N VAL A 135 8.18 -15.62 2.70
CA VAL A 135 9.36 -14.97 2.12
C VAL A 135 10.24 -16.04 1.47
N ASP A 136 10.33 -16.01 0.15
CA ASP A 136 11.26 -16.87 -0.60
C ASP A 136 12.16 -16.00 -1.50
N PRO A 137 13.43 -15.81 -1.12
CA PRO A 137 14.35 -15.01 -1.93
C PRO A 137 14.67 -15.60 -3.32
N LYS A 138 14.28 -16.84 -3.61
CA LYS A 138 14.47 -17.45 -4.94
C LYS A 138 13.36 -17.05 -5.90
N GLU A 139 12.19 -16.69 -5.38
CA GLU A 139 11.07 -16.24 -6.19
C GLU A 139 11.26 -14.80 -6.67
N PRO A 140 10.86 -14.47 -7.91
CA PRO A 140 11.01 -13.12 -8.44
C PRO A 140 10.31 -12.04 -7.62
N ASN A 141 9.13 -12.36 -7.07
CA ASN A 141 8.34 -11.44 -6.24
C ASN A 141 8.75 -11.46 -4.76
N VAL A 142 9.60 -12.39 -4.34
CA VAL A 142 10.10 -12.58 -2.97
C VAL A 142 8.99 -12.90 -1.96
N PHE A 143 7.85 -12.21 -2.04
CA PHE A 143 6.74 -12.35 -1.10
C PHE A 143 5.52 -13.00 -1.75
N SER A 144 4.86 -13.88 -0.99
CA SER A 144 3.51 -14.33 -1.27
C SER A 144 2.65 -14.28 -0.01
N PHE A 145 1.33 -14.17 -0.19
CA PHE A 145 0.40 -13.92 0.90
C PHE A 145 -0.78 -14.87 0.84
N ARG A 146 -1.20 -15.34 2.00
CA ARG A 146 -2.34 -16.22 2.13
C ARG A 146 -3.17 -15.84 3.35
N LEU A 147 -4.49 -15.71 3.14
CA LEU A 147 -5.43 -15.59 4.24
C LEU A 147 -5.57 -16.93 4.96
N GLU A 148 -5.37 -16.93 6.26
CA GLU A 148 -5.54 -18.10 7.14
C GLU A 148 -6.79 -17.91 7.99
N ILE A 149 -7.76 -18.81 7.80
CA ILE A 149 -9.03 -18.78 8.50
C ILE A 149 -8.87 -19.43 9.88
N VAL A 150 -9.22 -18.68 10.91
CA VAL A 150 -9.29 -19.19 12.28
C VAL A 150 -10.68 -19.77 12.49
N GLU A 151 -10.79 -21.08 12.66
CA GLU A 151 -12.08 -21.79 12.79
C GLU A 151 -12.94 -21.26 13.93
N ALA A 152 -12.32 -20.94 15.08
CA ALA A 152 -13.04 -20.39 16.24
C ALA A 152 -13.70 -19.04 15.97
N ASN A 153 -13.24 -18.32 14.93
CA ASN A 153 -13.71 -16.97 14.58
C ASN A 153 -14.66 -16.99 13.37
N ARG A 154 -14.99 -18.16 12.85
CA ARG A 154 -15.95 -18.26 11.74
C ARG A 154 -17.33 -17.76 12.15
N VAL A 155 -17.89 -16.87 11.36
CA VAL A 155 -19.29 -16.45 11.51
C VAL A 155 -20.19 -17.63 11.14
N LYS A 156 -21.08 -18.01 12.05
CA LYS A 156 -22.13 -19.00 11.77
C LYS A 156 -23.26 -18.28 11.05
N HIS A 157 -23.51 -18.63 9.80
CA HIS A 157 -24.61 -18.14 9.00
C HIS A 157 -25.89 -18.92 9.29
#